data_0af1c4783511091eab38eeba924a4b0a
#
_entry.id   0af1c4783511091eab38eeba924a4b0a
#
_cell.length_a   1.000
_cell.length_b   1.000
_cell.length_c   1.000
_cell.angle_alpha   90.00
_cell.angle_beta   90.00
_cell.angle_gamma   90.00
#
_symmetry.space_group_name_H-M   'P 1'
#
loop_
_entity.id
_entity.type
_entity.pdbx_description
1 polymer ?
#
loop_
_entity_poly.entity_id
_entity_poly.type
_entity_poly.pdbx_seq_one_letter_code
_entity_poly.pdbx_strand_id
1 'polypeptide(L)'
;MSRLLFLALFLPALSLAQPDAEPEAAYAPIRQLFDGMRAGDSTMVRHAFYPGARLQSAFTGRDGKPLLSEGSIDEFVKAVGTPHEEQWDERIWSSDIRIDGQLATAWTEYSFFLGDKLLHCGVNAFHLFKSEDGWKITQITDTRRREGCLSEEPDEAAAIHKLLDGWHRAAAKADADAFFGAMTPDGIYLGTDASERWLRDELREWSRPFFERDKAWDFTPSERQLYFSDDGRTAWFEEKLATWMGPCRGSGILTHTPDGWKIRHYNLAVLVPNEKMQGFIELMKQ
;
A
#
# COMPACT_ATOMS: atom_id res chain seq x y z
N MET A 1 -8.34 -69.76 -8.39
CA MET A 1 -9.18 -68.52 -8.34
C MET A 1 -8.61 -67.62 -7.23
N SER A 2 -7.71 -66.73 -7.59
CA SER A 2 -7.02 -65.84 -6.64
C SER A 2 -7.71 -64.48 -6.65
N ARG A 3 -8.26 -64.06 -5.51
CA ARG A 3 -8.90 -62.73 -5.34
C ARG A 3 -7.83 -61.74 -4.90
N LEU A 4 -7.46 -60.80 -5.79
CA LEU A 4 -6.68 -59.64 -5.43
C LEU A 4 -7.59 -58.62 -4.69
N LEU A 5 -7.25 -58.32 -3.45
CA LEU A 5 -7.84 -57.23 -2.66
C LEU A 5 -7.10 -55.95 -3.04
N PHE A 6 -7.79 -54.99 -3.68
CA PHE A 6 -7.29 -53.62 -3.86
C PHE A 6 -7.54 -52.83 -2.57
N LEU A 7 -6.47 -52.52 -1.87
CA LEU A 7 -6.49 -51.60 -0.73
C LEU A 7 -6.38 -50.16 -1.27
N ALA A 8 -7.50 -49.42 -1.28
CA ALA A 8 -7.50 -48.01 -1.62
C ALA A 8 -6.95 -47.20 -0.43
N LEU A 9 -5.74 -46.67 -0.58
CA LEU A 9 -5.18 -45.70 0.36
C LEU A 9 -5.87 -44.33 0.15
N PHE A 10 -6.73 -43.95 1.09
CA PHE A 10 -7.22 -42.58 1.23
C PHE A 10 -6.13 -41.73 1.86
N LEU A 11 -5.41 -40.93 1.08
CA LEU A 11 -4.59 -39.86 1.57
C LEU A 11 -5.51 -38.66 1.90
N PRO A 12 -5.47 -38.12 3.13
CA PRO A 12 -6.19 -36.88 3.39
C PRO A 12 -5.52 -35.76 2.57
N ALA A 13 -6.30 -35.06 1.74
CA ALA A 13 -5.87 -33.85 1.09
C ALA A 13 -5.65 -32.80 2.19
N LEU A 14 -4.39 -32.50 2.52
CA LEU A 14 -4.06 -31.29 3.25
C LEU A 14 -4.43 -30.11 2.34
N SER A 15 -5.53 -29.45 2.66
CA SER A 15 -5.85 -28.14 2.10
C SER A 15 -4.81 -27.17 2.62
N LEU A 16 -3.84 -26.84 1.77
CA LEU A 16 -2.95 -25.70 2.01
C LEU A 16 -3.83 -24.47 1.90
N ALA A 17 -4.19 -23.87 3.04
CA ALA A 17 -4.81 -22.55 3.08
C ALA A 17 -3.88 -21.58 2.35
N GLN A 18 -4.40 -20.90 1.33
CA GLN A 18 -3.66 -19.85 0.65
C GLN A 18 -3.39 -18.72 1.65
N PRO A 19 -2.14 -18.24 1.79
CA PRO A 19 -1.78 -17.23 2.79
C PRO A 19 -2.57 -15.92 2.68
N ASP A 20 -3.13 -15.61 1.51
CA ASP A 20 -3.82 -14.35 1.20
C ASP A 20 -5.33 -14.38 1.49
N ALA A 21 -5.90 -15.54 1.79
CA ALA A 21 -7.35 -15.69 1.98
C ALA A 21 -7.85 -15.12 3.34
N GLU A 22 -7.01 -15.07 4.35
CA GLU A 22 -7.40 -14.68 5.71
C GLU A 22 -7.55 -13.14 5.88
N PRO A 23 -6.63 -12.28 5.40
CA PRO A 23 -6.80 -10.83 5.41
C PRO A 23 -8.04 -10.39 4.62
N GLU A 24 -8.27 -10.97 3.44
CA GLU A 24 -9.44 -10.68 2.62
C GLU A 24 -10.74 -11.10 3.32
N ALA A 25 -10.75 -12.26 3.99
CA ALA A 25 -11.88 -12.70 4.78
C ALA A 25 -12.16 -11.78 5.98
N ALA A 26 -11.11 -11.26 6.65
CA ALA A 26 -11.25 -10.30 7.74
C ALA A 26 -11.74 -8.93 7.25
N TYR A 27 -11.40 -8.53 6.02
CA TYR A 27 -11.87 -7.28 5.41
C TYR A 27 -13.33 -7.36 4.93
N ALA A 28 -13.84 -8.55 4.63
CA ALA A 28 -15.19 -8.74 4.06
C ALA A 28 -16.32 -8.04 4.87
N PRO A 29 -16.40 -8.11 6.21
CA PRO A 29 -17.45 -7.39 6.97
C PRO A 29 -17.28 -5.88 6.92
N ILE A 30 -16.08 -5.34 6.75
CA ILE A 30 -15.83 -3.89 6.55
C ILE A 30 -16.41 -3.45 5.21
N ARG A 31 -16.12 -4.19 4.14
CA ARG A 31 -16.70 -3.94 2.81
C ARG A 31 -18.23 -4.04 2.85
N GLN A 32 -18.76 -5.09 3.48
CA GLN A 32 -20.20 -5.29 3.65
C GLN A 32 -20.88 -4.11 4.35
N LEU A 33 -20.25 -3.55 5.38
CA LEU A 33 -20.74 -2.37 6.09
C LEU A 33 -20.92 -1.19 5.11
N PHE A 34 -19.88 -0.82 4.37
CA PHE A 34 -19.92 0.36 3.50
C PHE A 34 -20.76 0.15 2.24
N ASP A 35 -20.81 -1.07 1.70
CA ASP A 35 -21.72 -1.42 0.62
C ASP A 35 -23.19 -1.32 1.07
N GLY A 36 -23.49 -1.78 2.29
CA GLY A 36 -24.81 -1.64 2.91
C GLY A 36 -25.19 -0.18 3.16
N MET A 37 -24.26 0.65 3.62
CA MET A 37 -24.48 2.11 3.76
C MET A 37 -24.81 2.74 2.41
N ARG A 38 -24.02 2.44 1.38
CA ARG A 38 -24.22 2.98 0.02
C ARG A 38 -25.55 2.53 -0.59
N ALA A 39 -25.97 1.30 -0.29
CA ALA A 39 -27.23 0.73 -0.79
C ALA A 39 -28.46 1.14 0.05
N GLY A 40 -28.28 1.75 1.24
CA GLY A 40 -29.38 1.95 2.21
C GLY A 40 -29.91 0.64 2.80
N ASP A 41 -29.11 -0.44 2.76
CA ASP A 41 -29.48 -1.78 3.24
C ASP A 41 -29.11 -1.97 4.71
N SER A 42 -30.06 -1.68 5.59
CA SER A 42 -29.90 -1.85 7.04
C SER A 42 -29.64 -3.30 7.45
N THR A 43 -30.12 -4.30 6.69
CA THR A 43 -29.90 -5.71 6.96
C THR A 43 -28.47 -6.09 6.68
N MET A 44 -27.93 -5.66 5.54
CA MET A 44 -26.53 -5.86 5.17
C MET A 44 -25.61 -5.22 6.23
N VAL A 45 -25.87 -3.99 6.64
CA VAL A 45 -25.11 -3.28 7.69
C VAL A 45 -25.18 -4.04 9.02
N ARG A 46 -26.37 -4.46 9.43
CA ARG A 46 -26.54 -5.23 10.70
C ARG A 46 -25.72 -6.50 10.72
N HIS A 47 -25.66 -7.23 9.63
CA HIS A 47 -24.93 -8.50 9.54
C HIS A 47 -23.42 -8.34 9.57
N ALA A 48 -22.88 -7.16 9.33
CA ALA A 48 -21.44 -6.89 9.46
C ALA A 48 -20.99 -6.87 10.93
N PHE A 49 -21.89 -6.57 11.87
CA PHE A 49 -21.57 -6.41 13.27
C PHE A 49 -21.80 -7.68 14.10
N TYR A 50 -20.92 -7.89 15.08
CA TYR A 50 -21.14 -8.84 16.16
C TYR A 50 -22.17 -8.27 17.16
N PRO A 51 -23.02 -9.09 17.80
CA PRO A 51 -23.94 -8.62 18.85
C PRO A 51 -23.18 -7.91 19.98
N GLY A 52 -23.62 -6.70 20.34
CA GLY A 52 -22.96 -5.87 21.34
C GLY A 52 -21.75 -5.09 20.84
N ALA A 53 -21.57 -4.98 19.54
CA ALA A 53 -20.53 -4.14 18.96
C ALA A 53 -20.63 -2.67 19.39
N ARG A 54 -19.49 -1.98 19.43
CA ARG A 54 -19.39 -0.57 19.85
C ARG A 54 -19.08 0.33 18.65
N LEU A 55 -19.71 1.50 18.65
CA LEU A 55 -19.44 2.56 17.68
C LEU A 55 -18.99 3.81 18.42
N GLN A 56 -17.81 4.31 18.12
CA GLN A 56 -17.21 5.45 18.80
C GLN A 56 -16.63 6.45 17.79
N SER A 57 -16.64 7.74 18.18
CA SER A 57 -15.96 8.80 17.42
C SER A 57 -15.04 9.58 18.33
N ALA A 58 -13.77 9.70 17.93
CA ALA A 58 -12.73 10.47 18.64
C ALA A 58 -12.52 11.81 17.89
N PHE A 59 -12.78 12.93 18.55
CA PHE A 59 -12.67 14.25 17.92
C PHE A 59 -12.33 15.35 18.96
N THR A 60 -11.98 16.52 18.45
CA THR A 60 -11.79 17.71 19.29
C THR A 60 -13.11 18.48 19.41
N GLY A 61 -13.59 18.66 20.62
CA GLY A 61 -14.81 19.42 20.91
C GLY A 61 -14.67 20.91 20.62
N ARG A 62 -15.79 21.63 20.69
CA ARG A 62 -15.80 23.09 20.43
C ARG A 62 -14.98 23.92 21.42
N ASP A 63 -14.72 23.36 22.60
CA ASP A 63 -13.88 23.95 23.64
C ASP A 63 -12.39 23.62 23.50
N GLY A 64 -12.02 22.93 22.39
CA GLY A 64 -10.64 22.52 22.09
C GLY A 64 -10.17 21.26 22.85
N LYS A 65 -11.06 20.60 23.61
CA LYS A 65 -10.69 19.39 24.36
C LYS A 65 -10.96 18.12 23.56
N PRO A 66 -10.13 17.07 23.74
CA PRO A 66 -10.39 15.77 23.13
C PRO A 66 -11.66 15.14 23.76
N LEU A 67 -12.49 14.59 22.91
CA LEU A 67 -13.72 13.89 23.27
C LEU A 67 -13.77 12.52 22.58
N LEU A 68 -14.33 11.55 23.30
CA LEU A 68 -14.74 10.25 22.77
C LEU A 68 -16.24 10.12 22.98
N SER A 69 -17.01 10.08 21.89
CA SER A 69 -18.45 9.84 21.93
C SER A 69 -18.76 8.39 21.59
N GLU A 70 -19.81 7.84 22.19
CA GLU A 70 -20.37 6.54 21.83
C GLU A 70 -21.67 6.74 21.03
N GLY A 71 -21.79 5.99 19.93
CA GLY A 71 -22.99 5.89 19.14
C GLY A 71 -23.71 4.56 19.35
N SER A 72 -24.98 4.51 19.03
CA SER A 72 -25.76 3.28 19.02
C SER A 72 -25.70 2.59 17.67
N ILE A 73 -25.30 1.32 17.63
CA ILE A 73 -25.38 0.50 16.42
C ILE A 73 -26.84 0.41 15.91
N ASP A 74 -27.82 0.31 16.82
CA ASP A 74 -29.23 0.21 16.42
C ASP A 74 -29.72 1.49 15.78
N GLU A 75 -29.35 2.66 16.31
CA GLU A 75 -29.68 3.96 15.70
C GLU A 75 -28.98 4.14 14.37
N PHE A 76 -27.71 3.74 14.26
CA PHE A 76 -26.96 3.79 13.01
C PHE A 76 -27.58 2.91 11.93
N VAL A 77 -27.90 1.65 12.24
CA VAL A 77 -28.56 0.72 11.30
C VAL A 77 -29.92 1.24 10.89
N LYS A 78 -30.71 1.80 11.83
CA LYS A 78 -31.99 2.43 11.54
C LYS A 78 -31.81 3.64 10.62
N ALA A 79 -30.81 4.47 10.89
CA ALA A 79 -30.50 5.63 10.05
C ALA A 79 -30.17 5.18 8.62
N VAL A 80 -29.29 4.21 8.42
CA VAL A 80 -28.97 3.68 7.08
C VAL A 80 -30.21 3.18 6.35
N GLY A 81 -31.12 2.49 7.02
CA GLY A 81 -32.35 1.95 6.41
C GLY A 81 -33.46 2.99 6.20
N THR A 82 -33.29 4.22 6.69
CA THR A 82 -34.24 5.31 6.44
C THR A 82 -33.98 5.89 5.04
N PRO A 83 -34.97 6.09 4.19
CA PRO A 83 -34.74 6.69 2.86
C PRO A 83 -34.06 8.05 2.94
N HIS A 84 -32.99 8.23 2.18
CA HIS A 84 -32.22 9.46 2.06
C HIS A 84 -32.38 10.05 0.65
N GLU A 85 -32.38 11.39 0.54
CA GLU A 85 -32.34 12.06 -0.75
C GLU A 85 -31.02 11.87 -1.46
N GLU A 86 -29.92 11.79 -0.69
CA GLU A 86 -28.56 11.62 -1.20
C GLU A 86 -27.93 10.35 -0.64
N GLN A 87 -27.13 9.69 -1.45
CA GLN A 87 -26.44 8.44 -1.09
C GLN A 87 -25.36 8.70 -0.05
N TRP A 88 -25.26 7.81 0.93
CA TRP A 88 -24.16 7.78 1.88
C TRP A 88 -23.04 6.91 1.33
N ASP A 89 -21.91 7.53 0.94
CA ASP A 89 -20.79 6.84 0.32
C ASP A 89 -19.51 7.09 1.11
N GLU A 90 -19.04 6.06 1.80
CA GLU A 90 -17.75 6.10 2.48
C GLU A 90 -16.73 5.30 1.66
N ARG A 91 -15.78 6.04 1.09
CA ARG A 91 -14.72 5.48 0.24
C ARG A 91 -13.48 5.24 1.06
N ILE A 92 -12.99 4.01 1.01
CA ILE A 92 -11.77 3.59 1.71
C ILE A 92 -10.59 3.73 0.74
N TRP A 93 -9.55 4.45 1.17
CA TRP A 93 -8.36 4.73 0.37
C TRP A 93 -7.21 3.79 0.67
N SER A 94 -7.14 3.30 1.92
CA SER A 94 -6.09 2.37 2.37
C SER A 94 -6.61 1.48 3.49
N SER A 95 -6.01 0.30 3.66
CA SER A 95 -6.30 -0.59 4.77
C SER A 95 -5.01 -1.26 5.28
N ASP A 96 -4.83 -1.32 6.60
CA ASP A 96 -3.79 -2.09 7.29
C ASP A 96 -4.47 -3.08 8.22
N ILE A 97 -4.42 -4.36 7.87
CA ILE A 97 -5.11 -5.43 8.60
C ILE A 97 -4.07 -6.30 9.29
N ARG A 98 -4.28 -6.54 10.59
CA ARG A 98 -3.43 -7.43 11.40
C ARG A 98 -4.30 -8.48 12.04
N ILE A 99 -3.87 -9.74 11.97
CA ILE A 99 -4.63 -10.92 12.43
C ILE A 99 -3.77 -11.73 13.39
N ASP A 100 -4.40 -12.15 14.49
CA ASP A 100 -3.86 -13.15 15.39
C ASP A 100 -5.00 -14.09 15.86
N GLY A 101 -5.05 -15.27 15.28
CA GLY A 101 -6.10 -16.27 15.52
C GLY A 101 -7.50 -15.74 15.20
N GLN A 102 -8.34 -15.59 16.21
CA GLN A 102 -9.72 -15.10 16.09
C GLN A 102 -9.86 -13.59 16.26
N LEU A 103 -8.77 -12.87 16.45
CA LEU A 103 -8.74 -11.42 16.57
C LEU A 103 -8.14 -10.80 15.31
N ALA A 104 -8.80 -9.74 14.79
CA ALA A 104 -8.20 -8.86 13.80
C ALA A 104 -8.41 -7.39 14.17
N THR A 105 -7.49 -6.56 13.68
CA THR A 105 -7.64 -5.10 13.67
C THR A 105 -7.45 -4.60 12.25
N ALA A 106 -8.21 -3.57 11.87
CA ALA A 106 -8.01 -2.88 10.61
C ALA A 106 -7.97 -1.36 10.84
N TRP A 107 -6.99 -0.71 10.23
CA TRP A 107 -6.86 0.74 10.18
C TRP A 107 -7.12 1.17 8.75
N THR A 108 -8.21 1.95 8.52
CA THR A 108 -8.60 2.36 7.17
C THR A 108 -8.72 3.87 7.08
N GLU A 109 -8.09 4.45 6.08
CA GLU A 109 -8.30 5.87 5.74
C GLU A 109 -9.54 5.99 4.87
N TYR A 110 -10.37 7.00 5.14
CA TYR A 110 -11.64 7.14 4.45
C TYR A 110 -11.98 8.60 4.09
N SER A 111 -12.85 8.76 3.11
CA SER A 111 -13.61 10.00 2.84
C SER A 111 -15.10 9.68 2.74
N PHE A 112 -15.92 10.46 3.42
CA PHE A 112 -17.37 10.32 3.43
C PHE A 112 -18.02 11.36 2.53
N PHE A 113 -18.85 10.87 1.61
CA PHE A 113 -19.60 11.67 0.67
C PHE A 113 -21.10 11.57 0.96
N LEU A 114 -21.81 12.66 0.70
CA LEU A 114 -23.26 12.73 0.64
C LEU A 114 -23.62 13.06 -0.81
N GLY A 115 -24.07 12.06 -1.57
CA GLY A 115 -24.08 12.14 -3.03
C GLY A 115 -22.67 12.39 -3.56
N ASP A 116 -22.49 13.45 -4.36
CA ASP A 116 -21.18 13.85 -4.91
C ASP A 116 -20.41 14.81 -3.99
N LYS A 117 -20.98 15.20 -2.85
CA LYS A 117 -20.39 16.20 -1.96
C LYS A 117 -19.55 15.55 -0.87
N LEU A 118 -18.24 15.78 -0.90
CA LEU A 118 -17.34 15.43 0.20
C LEU A 118 -17.70 16.22 1.47
N LEU A 119 -18.00 15.51 2.57
CA LEU A 119 -18.36 16.12 3.86
C LEU A 119 -17.20 16.12 4.85
N HIS A 120 -16.51 15.01 5.00
CA HIS A 120 -15.37 14.84 5.91
C HIS A 120 -14.57 13.61 5.52
N CYS A 121 -13.41 13.47 6.13
CA CYS A 121 -12.59 12.29 6.05
C CYS A 121 -12.00 11.94 7.42
N GLY A 122 -11.32 10.83 7.50
CA GLY A 122 -10.71 10.40 8.74
C GLY A 122 -10.05 9.04 8.63
N VAL A 123 -10.02 8.38 9.75
CA VAL A 123 -9.56 7.01 9.90
C VAL A 123 -10.61 6.24 10.68
N ASN A 124 -10.88 5.00 10.26
CA ASN A 124 -11.60 4.03 11.07
C ASN A 124 -10.60 3.01 11.64
N ALA A 125 -10.64 2.81 12.95
CA ALA A 125 -9.99 1.71 13.64
C ALA A 125 -11.04 0.64 13.95
N PHE A 126 -10.94 -0.51 13.26
CA PHE A 126 -11.82 -1.65 13.46
C PHE A 126 -11.18 -2.66 14.39
N HIS A 127 -12.00 -3.26 15.26
CA HIS A 127 -11.73 -4.52 15.93
C HIS A 127 -12.70 -5.56 15.38
N LEU A 128 -12.19 -6.74 15.02
CA LEU A 128 -12.97 -7.82 14.45
C LEU A 128 -12.72 -9.12 15.21
N PHE A 129 -13.76 -9.93 15.27
CA PHE A 129 -13.74 -11.25 15.87
C PHE A 129 -14.20 -12.30 14.85
N LYS A 130 -13.44 -13.39 14.75
CA LYS A 130 -13.80 -14.56 13.92
C LYS A 130 -14.70 -15.49 14.71
N SER A 131 -16.00 -15.38 14.44
CA SER A 131 -17.04 -16.26 15.00
C SER A 131 -17.20 -17.54 14.16
N GLU A 132 -18.10 -18.42 14.56
CA GLU A 132 -18.50 -19.60 13.75
C GLU A 132 -19.11 -19.19 12.41
N ASP A 133 -19.77 -18.00 12.35
CA ASP A 133 -20.37 -17.43 11.15
C ASP A 133 -19.39 -16.53 10.35
N GLY A 134 -18.08 -16.62 10.61
CA GLY A 134 -17.04 -15.82 9.99
C GLY A 134 -16.69 -14.55 10.78
N TRP A 135 -15.92 -13.66 10.14
CA TRP A 135 -15.50 -12.42 10.73
C TRP A 135 -16.66 -11.44 10.96
N LYS A 136 -16.65 -10.75 12.10
CA LYS A 136 -17.64 -9.73 12.49
C LYS A 136 -16.96 -8.56 13.15
N ILE A 137 -17.49 -7.35 12.92
CA ILE A 137 -17.01 -6.12 13.55
C ILE A 137 -17.50 -6.08 15.01
N THR A 138 -16.59 -5.96 15.95
CA THR A 138 -16.89 -5.82 17.39
C THR A 138 -16.77 -4.37 17.87
N GLN A 139 -15.97 -3.55 17.19
CA GLN A 139 -15.83 -2.14 17.49
C GLN A 139 -15.38 -1.37 16.25
N ILE A 140 -15.91 -0.15 16.12
CA ILE A 140 -15.37 0.88 15.24
C ILE A 140 -15.10 2.11 16.11
N THR A 141 -13.90 2.68 15.97
CA THR A 141 -13.60 4.01 16.48
C THR A 141 -13.11 4.86 15.30
N ASP A 142 -13.84 5.92 14.97
CA ASP A 142 -13.48 6.81 13.88
C ASP A 142 -12.91 8.16 14.36
N THR A 143 -12.16 8.82 13.49
CA THR A 143 -11.82 10.24 13.60
C THR A 143 -12.47 11.00 12.46
N ARG A 144 -12.70 12.34 12.64
CA ARG A 144 -13.29 13.17 11.60
C ARG A 144 -12.56 14.49 11.46
N ARG A 145 -12.20 14.83 10.21
CA ARG A 145 -11.59 16.10 9.82
C ARG A 145 -12.20 16.58 8.50
N ARG A 146 -11.99 17.85 8.16
CA ARG A 146 -12.45 18.44 6.88
C ARG A 146 -11.31 18.93 6.00
N GLU A 147 -10.09 18.82 6.48
CA GLU A 147 -8.89 19.23 5.77
C GLU A 147 -8.05 18.00 5.40
N GLY A 148 -7.33 18.07 4.27
CA GLY A 148 -6.51 16.98 3.77
C GLY A 148 -7.30 15.74 3.38
N CYS A 149 -8.55 15.90 2.93
CA CYS A 149 -9.39 14.80 2.46
C CYS A 149 -9.12 14.49 0.99
N LEU A 150 -9.07 13.20 0.66
CA LEU A 150 -9.04 12.74 -0.72
C LEU A 150 -10.47 12.77 -1.30
N SER A 151 -10.61 13.27 -2.52
CA SER A 151 -11.90 13.32 -3.25
C SER A 151 -11.96 12.32 -4.40
N GLU A 152 -10.81 11.85 -4.84
CA GLU A 152 -10.65 10.90 -5.94
C GLU A 152 -9.65 9.82 -5.49
N GLU A 153 -9.77 8.65 -6.08
CA GLU A 153 -8.79 7.59 -5.87
C GLU A 153 -7.41 8.07 -6.36
N PRO A 154 -6.37 7.99 -5.52
CA PRO A 154 -5.03 8.41 -5.92
C PRO A 154 -4.57 7.59 -7.14
N ASP A 155 -4.12 8.25 -8.19
CA ASP A 155 -3.40 7.59 -9.27
C ASP A 155 -1.97 7.28 -8.79
N GLU A 156 -1.84 6.15 -8.10
CA GLU A 156 -0.59 5.69 -7.51
C GLU A 156 0.48 5.45 -8.57
N ALA A 157 0.09 5.02 -9.76
CA ALA A 157 1.02 4.84 -10.87
C ALA A 157 1.56 6.20 -11.34
N ALA A 158 0.69 7.20 -11.53
CA ALA A 158 1.12 8.56 -11.88
C ALA A 158 1.98 9.18 -10.79
N ALA A 159 1.66 8.97 -9.51
CA ALA A 159 2.45 9.45 -8.38
C ALA A 159 3.87 8.85 -8.39
N ILE A 160 4.01 7.54 -8.64
CA ILE A 160 5.30 6.86 -8.75
C ILE A 160 6.07 7.33 -9.98
N HIS A 161 5.44 7.45 -11.14
CA HIS A 161 6.08 7.98 -12.34
C HIS A 161 6.66 9.38 -12.08
N LYS A 162 5.87 10.27 -11.47
CA LYS A 162 6.31 11.63 -11.11
C LYS A 162 7.48 11.62 -10.13
N LEU A 163 7.46 10.75 -9.11
CA LEU A 163 8.54 10.58 -8.15
C LEU A 163 9.84 10.17 -8.85
N LEU A 164 9.81 9.10 -9.65
CA LEU A 164 10.99 8.54 -10.32
C LEU A 164 11.56 9.51 -11.36
N ASP A 165 10.71 10.19 -12.14
CA ASP A 165 11.14 11.22 -13.08
C ASP A 165 11.73 12.43 -12.36
N GLY A 166 11.17 12.80 -11.21
CA GLY A 166 11.71 13.82 -10.32
C GLY A 166 13.08 13.45 -9.78
N TRP A 167 13.24 12.20 -9.38
CA TRP A 167 14.48 11.64 -8.84
C TRP A 167 15.63 11.66 -9.87
N HIS A 168 15.37 11.21 -11.11
CA HIS A 168 16.36 11.31 -12.19
C HIS A 168 16.70 12.76 -12.53
N ARG A 169 15.70 13.66 -12.55
CA ARG A 169 15.96 15.10 -12.78
C ARG A 169 16.76 15.72 -11.65
N ALA A 170 16.56 15.32 -10.40
CA ALA A 170 17.35 15.81 -9.27
C ALA A 170 18.83 15.46 -9.42
N ALA A 171 19.16 14.23 -9.82
CA ALA A 171 20.53 13.85 -10.15
C ALA A 171 21.11 14.67 -11.32
N ALA A 172 20.34 14.85 -12.40
CA ALA A 172 20.77 15.63 -13.56
C ALA A 172 20.99 17.13 -13.27
N LYS A 173 20.37 17.64 -12.20
CA LYS A 173 20.52 19.04 -11.73
C LYS A 173 21.40 19.18 -10.50
N ALA A 174 22.02 18.10 -10.03
CA ALA A 174 22.77 18.03 -8.79
C ALA A 174 21.99 18.53 -7.55
N ASP A 175 20.66 18.32 -7.54
CA ASP A 175 19.79 18.64 -6.41
C ASP A 175 19.81 17.46 -5.40
N ALA A 176 20.78 17.52 -4.48
CA ALA A 176 20.97 16.49 -3.48
C ALA A 176 19.76 16.32 -2.55
N ASP A 177 19.09 17.41 -2.16
CA ASP A 177 17.97 17.34 -1.23
C ASP A 177 16.76 16.66 -1.86
N ALA A 178 16.43 16.99 -3.10
CA ALA A 178 15.38 16.31 -3.84
C ALA A 178 15.73 14.84 -4.13
N PHE A 179 16.98 14.54 -4.50
CA PHE A 179 17.43 13.17 -4.79
C PHE A 179 17.32 12.27 -3.56
N PHE A 180 17.95 12.64 -2.45
CA PHE A 180 17.96 11.84 -1.23
C PHE A 180 16.64 11.90 -0.47
N GLY A 181 15.89 13.00 -0.61
CA GLY A 181 14.52 13.12 -0.09
C GLY A 181 13.50 12.18 -0.72
N ALA A 182 13.77 11.69 -1.93
CA ALA A 182 12.95 10.68 -2.59
C ALA A 182 13.15 9.26 -2.05
N MET A 183 14.22 9.01 -1.27
CA MET A 183 14.53 7.71 -0.69
C MET A 183 14.06 7.63 0.77
N THR A 184 13.75 6.41 1.23
CA THR A 184 13.53 6.17 2.66
C THR A 184 14.83 6.33 3.45
N PRO A 185 14.78 6.62 4.78
CA PRO A 185 15.97 6.72 5.62
C PRO A 185 16.85 5.46 5.60
N ASP A 186 16.23 4.29 5.49
CA ASP A 186 16.86 2.96 5.40
C ASP A 186 17.04 2.48 3.94
N GLY A 187 16.87 3.38 2.97
CA GLY A 187 16.94 3.09 1.56
C GLY A 187 18.30 2.55 1.13
N ILE A 188 18.29 1.56 0.25
CA ILE A 188 19.49 0.89 -0.28
C ILE A 188 19.65 1.27 -1.75
N TYR A 189 20.87 1.63 -2.13
CA TYR A 189 21.27 1.83 -3.52
C TYR A 189 22.37 0.84 -3.89
N LEU A 190 22.16 0.08 -4.95
CA LEU A 190 23.15 -0.77 -5.58
C LEU A 190 23.61 -0.13 -6.88
N GLY A 191 24.90 0.18 -6.99
CA GLY A 191 25.49 0.68 -8.20
C GLY A 191 25.92 -0.43 -9.15
N THR A 192 26.77 -0.09 -10.13
CA THR A 192 27.18 -1.04 -11.18
C THR A 192 28.42 -1.87 -10.82
N ASP A 193 29.13 -1.51 -9.77
CA ASP A 193 30.26 -2.26 -9.24
C ASP A 193 29.82 -3.12 -8.04
N ALA A 194 30.42 -4.28 -7.87
CA ALA A 194 30.09 -5.22 -6.80
C ALA A 194 30.31 -4.63 -5.38
N SER A 195 31.18 -3.65 -5.24
CA SER A 195 31.43 -2.94 -3.98
C SER A 195 30.43 -1.81 -3.72
N GLU A 196 29.66 -1.42 -4.72
CA GLU A 196 28.74 -0.27 -4.68
C GLU A 196 27.38 -0.65 -4.06
N ARG A 197 27.39 -0.82 -2.75
CA ARG A 197 26.18 -0.97 -1.94
C ARG A 197 26.20 0.04 -0.80
N TRP A 198 25.24 0.96 -0.84
CA TRP A 198 25.13 2.03 0.16
C TRP A 198 23.73 2.08 0.79
N LEU A 199 23.68 2.45 2.05
CA LEU A 199 22.49 3.08 2.63
C LEU A 199 22.38 4.53 2.10
N ARG A 200 21.17 5.10 2.14
CA ARG A 200 20.90 6.44 1.63
C ARG A 200 21.91 7.50 2.10
N ASP A 201 22.20 7.54 3.39
CA ASP A 201 23.08 8.57 3.95
C ASP A 201 24.57 8.31 3.64
N GLU A 202 24.99 7.06 3.51
CA GLU A 202 26.31 6.67 3.03
C GLU A 202 26.51 7.08 1.57
N LEU A 203 25.49 6.83 0.72
CA LEU A 203 25.48 7.30 -0.67
C LEU A 203 25.57 8.82 -0.75
N ARG A 204 24.82 9.55 0.11
CA ARG A 204 24.85 11.01 0.16
C ARG A 204 26.25 11.53 0.47
N GLU A 205 26.93 10.94 1.43
CA GLU A 205 28.30 11.33 1.78
C GLU A 205 29.29 11.01 0.65
N TRP A 206 29.25 9.79 0.12
CA TRP A 206 30.13 9.36 -0.95
C TRP A 206 29.93 10.22 -2.23
N SER A 207 28.69 10.55 -2.56
CA SER A 207 28.35 11.25 -3.80
C SER A 207 28.43 12.79 -3.68
N ARG A 208 28.72 13.34 -2.50
CA ARG A 208 28.80 14.79 -2.27
C ARG A 208 29.62 15.53 -3.35
N PRO A 209 30.84 15.10 -3.75
CA PRO A 209 31.61 15.79 -4.78
C PRO A 209 30.94 15.84 -6.16
N PHE A 210 30.00 14.92 -6.42
CA PHE A 210 29.24 14.92 -7.67
C PHE A 210 28.08 15.92 -7.62
N PHE A 211 27.43 16.05 -6.46
CA PHE A 211 26.33 17.00 -6.24
C PHE A 211 26.83 18.44 -5.99
N GLU A 212 28.12 18.67 -5.82
CA GLU A 212 28.75 20.01 -5.82
C GLU A 212 29.04 20.55 -7.23
N ARG A 213 28.77 19.77 -8.28
CA ARG A 213 28.89 20.16 -9.69
C ARG A 213 27.55 20.66 -10.24
N ASP A 214 27.55 21.17 -11.45
CA ASP A 214 26.33 21.55 -12.17
C ASP A 214 25.41 20.33 -12.46
N LYS A 215 25.99 19.12 -12.46
CA LYS A 215 25.33 17.84 -12.76
C LYS A 215 26.03 16.72 -11.98
N ALA A 216 25.27 15.90 -11.28
CA ALA A 216 25.80 14.68 -10.67
C ALA A 216 25.90 13.56 -11.71
N TRP A 217 24.76 13.08 -12.21
CA TRP A 217 24.66 12.16 -13.34
C TRP A 217 23.33 12.38 -14.07
N ASP A 218 23.32 12.03 -15.35
CA ASP A 218 22.18 12.28 -16.22
C ASP A 218 21.77 10.96 -16.90
N PHE A 219 20.65 10.39 -16.46
CA PHE A 219 20.10 9.16 -17.00
C PHE A 219 18.72 9.44 -17.57
N THR A 220 18.47 8.97 -18.78
CA THR A 220 17.19 9.14 -19.45
C THR A 220 16.39 7.85 -19.35
N PRO A 221 15.32 7.81 -18.54
CA PRO A 221 14.47 6.63 -18.39
C PRO A 221 13.54 6.43 -19.59
N SER A 222 13.23 5.17 -19.88
CA SER A 222 12.25 4.74 -20.89
C SER A 222 11.68 3.36 -20.53
N GLU A 223 10.55 3.02 -21.12
CA GLU A 223 9.90 1.70 -20.99
C GLU A 223 9.74 1.25 -19.53
N ARG A 224 9.38 2.17 -18.62
CA ARG A 224 9.14 1.85 -17.22
C ARG A 224 7.88 1.00 -17.07
N GLN A 225 8.00 -0.11 -16.33
CA GLN A 225 6.90 -0.94 -15.88
C GLN A 225 6.76 -0.83 -14.37
N LEU A 226 5.53 -0.77 -13.90
CA LEU A 226 5.18 -0.70 -12.49
C LEU A 226 4.33 -1.90 -12.10
N TYR A 227 4.54 -2.39 -10.89
CA TYR A 227 3.81 -3.47 -10.28
C TYR A 227 3.51 -3.10 -8.83
N PHE A 228 2.38 -3.57 -8.31
CA PHE A 228 1.93 -3.26 -6.96
C PHE A 228 1.69 -4.53 -6.16
N SER A 229 1.92 -4.46 -4.85
CA SER A 229 1.45 -5.48 -3.91
C SER A 229 -0.07 -5.39 -3.73
N ASP A 230 -0.70 -6.49 -3.31
CA ASP A 230 -2.15 -6.56 -3.14
C ASP A 230 -2.68 -5.55 -2.11
N ASP A 231 -1.87 -5.19 -1.11
CA ASP A 231 -2.20 -4.19 -0.10
C ASP A 231 -1.96 -2.74 -0.56
N GLY A 232 -1.44 -2.53 -1.78
CA GLY A 232 -1.13 -1.22 -2.34
C GLY A 232 -0.02 -0.45 -1.62
N ARG A 233 0.71 -1.07 -0.66
CA ARG A 233 1.72 -0.37 0.18
C ARG A 233 3.13 -0.51 -0.34
N THR A 234 3.37 -1.45 -1.24
CA THR A 234 4.65 -1.71 -1.88
C THR A 234 4.46 -1.70 -3.39
N ALA A 235 5.37 -1.05 -4.09
CA ALA A 235 5.46 -1.14 -5.53
C ALA A 235 6.87 -1.52 -5.93
N TRP A 236 7.02 -2.18 -7.07
CA TRP A 236 8.32 -2.39 -7.68
C TRP A 236 8.28 -1.99 -9.14
N PHE A 237 9.44 -1.65 -9.66
CA PHE A 237 9.55 -1.18 -11.03
C PHE A 237 10.82 -1.67 -11.70
N GLU A 238 10.79 -1.63 -13.01
CA GLU A 238 11.97 -1.70 -13.86
C GLU A 238 11.87 -0.66 -14.97
N GLU A 239 13.01 -0.17 -15.44
CA GLU A 239 13.09 0.79 -16.53
C GLU A 239 14.39 0.63 -17.31
N LYS A 240 14.37 0.97 -18.57
CA LYS A 240 15.58 1.13 -19.37
C LYS A 240 16.14 2.53 -19.16
N LEU A 241 17.46 2.63 -19.11
CA LEU A 241 18.17 3.89 -18.93
C LEU A 241 19.20 4.07 -20.05
N ALA A 242 19.14 5.20 -20.72
CA ALA A 242 20.25 5.68 -21.52
C ALA A 242 21.21 6.47 -20.62
N THR A 243 22.47 6.02 -20.56
CA THR A 243 23.50 6.58 -19.68
C THR A 243 24.83 6.74 -20.43
N TRP A 244 25.78 7.45 -19.81
CA TRP A 244 27.14 7.53 -20.33
C TRP A 244 27.88 6.18 -20.37
N MET A 245 27.43 5.19 -19.56
CA MET A 245 27.95 3.81 -19.55
C MET A 245 27.34 2.95 -20.67
N GLY A 246 26.46 3.51 -21.50
CA GLY A 246 25.63 2.78 -22.46
C GLY A 246 24.27 2.40 -21.88
N PRO A 247 23.59 1.38 -22.45
CA PRO A 247 22.28 0.97 -21.98
C PRO A 247 22.37 0.30 -20.61
N CYS A 248 21.57 0.79 -19.67
CA CYS A 248 21.44 0.26 -18.33
C CYS A 248 19.99 -0.14 -18.05
N ARG A 249 19.79 -0.88 -16.97
CA ARG A 249 18.49 -1.12 -16.34
C ARG A 249 18.50 -0.55 -14.94
N GLY A 250 17.51 0.28 -14.63
CA GLY A 250 17.13 0.62 -13.28
C GLY A 250 16.02 -0.31 -12.82
N SER A 251 16.06 -0.76 -11.60
CA SER A 251 14.96 -1.47 -10.96
C SER A 251 14.94 -1.17 -9.47
N GLY A 252 13.78 -1.24 -8.84
CA GLY A 252 13.70 -0.90 -7.44
C GLY A 252 12.38 -1.25 -6.79
N ILE A 253 12.36 -1.04 -5.49
CA ILE A 253 11.18 -1.19 -4.63
C ILE A 253 10.86 0.17 -4.03
N LEU A 254 9.57 0.51 -4.08
CA LEU A 254 9.02 1.68 -3.42
C LEU A 254 8.13 1.24 -2.27
N THR A 255 8.02 2.08 -1.26
CA THR A 255 7.08 1.89 -0.16
C THR A 255 6.23 3.13 -0.01
N HIS A 256 4.94 2.94 0.25
CA HIS A 256 4.04 4.04 0.58
C HIS A 256 4.24 4.43 2.05
N THR A 257 4.55 5.70 2.29
CA THR A 257 4.76 6.29 3.61
C THR A 257 3.69 7.34 3.88
N PRO A 258 3.56 7.87 5.11
CA PRO A 258 2.67 9.01 5.37
C PRO A 258 2.95 10.25 4.50
N ASP A 259 4.19 10.38 4.00
CA ASP A 259 4.62 11.47 3.11
C ASP A 259 4.53 11.08 1.60
N GLY A 260 3.82 10.00 1.27
CA GLY A 260 3.70 9.44 -0.08
C GLY A 260 4.77 8.39 -0.40
N TRP A 261 4.89 8.05 -1.68
CA TRP A 261 5.84 7.04 -2.15
C TRP A 261 7.30 7.44 -1.93
N LYS A 262 8.13 6.48 -1.52
CA LYS A 262 9.59 6.63 -1.36
C LYS A 262 10.31 5.41 -1.92
N ILE A 263 11.51 5.64 -2.48
CA ILE A 263 12.40 4.58 -2.96
C ILE A 263 13.04 3.91 -1.75
N ARG A 264 12.77 2.62 -1.57
CA ARG A 264 13.36 1.82 -0.49
C ARG A 264 14.56 1.00 -0.95
N HIS A 265 14.55 0.60 -2.21
CA HIS A 265 15.65 -0.13 -2.82
C HIS A 265 15.78 0.28 -4.28
N TYR A 266 17.00 0.49 -4.74
CA TYR A 266 17.30 0.73 -6.14
C TYR A 266 18.51 -0.09 -6.57
N ASN A 267 18.47 -0.62 -7.78
CA ASN A 267 19.57 -1.34 -8.41
C ASN A 267 19.80 -0.81 -9.83
N LEU A 268 21.04 -0.47 -10.11
CA LEU A 268 21.51 -0.05 -11.43
C LEU A 268 22.38 -1.14 -12.03
N ALA A 269 22.09 -1.60 -13.23
CA ALA A 269 22.87 -2.62 -13.92
C ALA A 269 23.17 -2.22 -15.35
N VAL A 270 24.43 -2.37 -15.78
CA VAL A 270 24.82 -2.23 -17.20
C VAL A 270 24.31 -3.43 -17.98
N LEU A 271 23.69 -3.20 -19.12
CA LEU A 271 23.18 -4.26 -20.00
C LEU A 271 24.24 -4.67 -21.01
N VAL A 272 24.73 -5.89 -20.89
CA VAL A 272 25.67 -6.49 -21.86
C VAL A 272 24.88 -7.37 -22.82
N PRO A 273 24.91 -7.12 -24.15
CA PRO A 273 24.31 -8.01 -25.13
C PRO A 273 24.89 -9.43 -25.07
N ASN A 274 24.03 -10.45 -25.20
CA ASN A 274 24.43 -11.84 -25.06
C ASN A 274 25.58 -12.24 -26.00
N GLU A 275 25.58 -11.72 -27.22
CA GLU A 275 26.63 -11.96 -28.22
C GLU A 275 27.99 -11.36 -27.84
N LYS A 276 28.03 -10.39 -26.91
CA LYS A 276 29.25 -9.75 -26.40
C LYS A 276 29.72 -10.30 -25.05
N MET A 277 28.91 -11.18 -24.44
CA MET A 277 29.16 -11.66 -23.06
C MET A 277 30.52 -12.35 -22.91
N GLN A 278 30.96 -13.16 -23.89
CA GLN A 278 32.25 -13.85 -23.82
C GLN A 278 33.42 -12.86 -23.79
N GLY A 279 33.38 -11.81 -24.64
CA GLY A 279 34.42 -10.77 -24.64
C GLY A 279 34.42 -9.96 -23.33
N PHE A 280 33.23 -9.69 -22.76
CA PHE A 280 33.10 -9.02 -21.48
C PHE A 280 33.72 -9.86 -20.35
N ILE A 281 33.47 -11.17 -20.30
CA ILE A 281 34.08 -12.09 -19.31
C ILE A 281 35.59 -12.08 -19.39
N GLU A 282 36.15 -12.00 -20.59
CA GLU A 282 37.63 -11.96 -20.78
C GLU A 282 38.22 -10.65 -20.26
N LEU A 283 37.55 -9.52 -20.45
CA LEU A 283 37.97 -8.24 -19.90
C LEU A 283 37.95 -8.23 -18.36
N MET A 284 36.98 -8.90 -17.74
CA MET A 284 36.88 -9.00 -16.26
C MET A 284 37.95 -9.87 -15.63
N LYS A 285 38.76 -10.64 -16.40
CA LYS A 285 39.86 -11.48 -15.90
C LYS A 285 41.20 -10.76 -15.92
N GLN A 286 41.28 -9.60 -16.50
CA GLN A 286 42.51 -8.77 -16.57
C GLN A 286 42.64 -7.86 -15.33
#